data_539246d87452e5d7da3c987d78a870dd
#
_entry.id   539246d87452e5d7da3c987d78a870dd
#
_cell.length_a   1.000
_cell.length_b   1.000
_cell.length_c   1.000
_cell.angle_alpha   90.00
_cell.angle_beta   90.00
_cell.angle_gamma   90.00
#
_symmetry.space_group_name_H-M   'P 1'
#
loop_
_entity.id
_entity.type
_entity.pdbx_description
1 polymer ?
#
loop_
_entity_poly.entity_id
_entity_poly.type
_entity_poly.pdbx_seq_one_letter_code
_entity_poly.pdbx_strand_id
1 'polypeptide(L)'
;RNYGVVYDVTSWTDVLPEFGGDTYGSDNFMQQRGNGFATYRNTDFFGLVDGLNFAVQYQGQNGSVSGENDPDFTGHGITNNGRKALRQNGDGVGGSITYDYEGFGVGAAVSSSKRTWDQNNTGLIGTGDRAETYTGGLKYDANNIYLAAQYTQTYNATRVGSLGWANKAQNFEAVAQYQFDFGLRPSVAYLQSKGKNLGVVAGRNYDDEDILKYVDVGATYYFNKNMSTYVDYKINLLDDNQFTRAAGINTDDIVALGLVYQF
;
A
#
# COMPACT_ATOMS: atom_id res chain seq x y z
N ARG A 1 -14.50 7.25 -2.05
CA ARG A 1 -13.43 6.43 -1.45
C ARG A 1 -12.71 7.22 -0.38
N ASN A 2 -12.33 6.55 0.68
CA ASN A 2 -11.50 7.09 1.76
C ASN A 2 -10.26 6.22 1.93
N TYR A 3 -9.30 6.64 2.74
CA TYR A 3 -8.10 5.87 3.00
C TYR A 3 -8.24 5.01 4.25
N GLY A 4 -7.64 3.82 4.21
CA GLY A 4 -7.45 2.97 5.37
C GLY A 4 -6.43 3.56 6.34
N VAL A 5 -6.52 3.22 7.63
CA VAL A 5 -5.62 3.78 8.66
C VAL A 5 -4.15 3.41 8.48
N VAL A 6 -3.85 2.35 7.75
CA VAL A 6 -2.45 1.99 7.43
C VAL A 6 -1.80 3.09 6.60
N TYR A 7 -2.56 3.76 5.73
CA TYR A 7 -2.08 4.85 4.90
C TYR A 7 -1.63 6.09 5.69
N ASP A 8 -2.06 6.25 6.94
CA ASP A 8 -1.60 7.35 7.80
C ASP A 8 -0.08 7.35 8.00
N VAL A 9 0.54 6.18 7.89
CA VAL A 9 2.01 6.01 7.97
C VAL A 9 2.61 5.76 6.59
N THR A 10 2.01 4.87 5.78
CA THR A 10 2.59 4.49 4.49
C THR A 10 2.54 5.61 3.44
N SER A 11 1.67 6.61 3.62
CA SER A 11 1.64 7.81 2.78
C SER A 11 2.92 8.66 2.86
N TRP A 12 3.73 8.48 3.89
CA TRP A 12 4.98 9.23 4.04
C TRP A 12 6.01 8.91 2.96
N THR A 13 5.95 7.74 2.38
CA THR A 13 6.80 7.35 1.24
C THR A 13 6.10 7.45 -0.11
N ASP A 14 4.80 7.69 -0.14
CA ASP A 14 3.99 7.86 -1.35
C ASP A 14 3.98 9.34 -1.81
N VAL A 15 5.18 9.87 -2.08
CA VAL A 15 5.41 11.30 -2.39
C VAL A 15 6.20 11.53 -3.67
N LEU A 16 6.48 10.48 -4.44
CA LEU A 16 7.15 10.58 -5.73
C LEU A 16 6.23 11.19 -6.80
N PRO A 17 6.78 11.73 -7.88
CA PRO A 17 5.98 12.38 -8.92
C PRO A 17 4.92 11.49 -9.57
N GLU A 18 5.25 10.21 -9.84
CA GLU A 18 4.34 9.25 -10.49
C GLU A 18 4.31 7.91 -9.78
N PHE A 19 5.48 7.36 -9.42
CA PHE A 19 5.59 6.04 -8.81
C PHE A 19 5.61 6.14 -7.28
N GLY A 20 5.80 5.03 -6.58
CA GLY A 20 5.86 4.97 -5.12
C GLY A 20 4.58 4.43 -4.48
N GLY A 21 4.64 4.16 -3.18
CA GLY A 21 3.51 3.70 -2.38
C GLY A 21 2.89 2.37 -2.83
N ASP A 22 3.65 1.50 -3.48
CA ASP A 22 3.14 0.31 -4.15
C ASP A 22 3.67 -1.04 -3.59
N THR A 23 4.50 -1.03 -2.56
CA THR A 23 5.04 -2.26 -1.98
C THR A 23 3.98 -3.12 -1.30
N TYR A 24 3.03 -2.51 -0.63
CA TYR A 24 1.90 -3.20 0.00
C TYR A 24 0.75 -3.49 -0.98
N GLY A 25 0.71 -2.77 -2.09
CA GLY A 25 0.20 -3.18 -3.39
C GLY A 25 -1.30 -3.33 -3.57
N SER A 26 -2.21 -2.88 -2.70
CA SER A 26 -3.63 -2.98 -3.03
C SER A 26 -4.55 -2.04 -2.26
N ASP A 27 -5.64 -1.66 -2.91
CA ASP A 27 -6.79 -0.96 -2.31
C ASP A 27 -7.66 -1.88 -1.41
N ASN A 28 -7.08 -2.96 -0.86
CA ASN A 28 -7.77 -3.91 0.01
C ASN A 28 -7.29 -3.77 1.46
N PHE A 29 -8.04 -4.36 2.39
CA PHE A 29 -7.62 -4.63 3.76
C PHE A 29 -7.14 -3.41 4.54
N MET A 30 -7.76 -2.24 4.29
CA MET A 30 -7.46 -0.98 5.00
C MET A 30 -6.05 -0.42 4.73
N GLN A 31 -5.39 -0.85 3.65
CA GLN A 31 -4.05 -0.40 3.31
C GLN A 31 -4.04 0.96 2.59
N GLN A 32 -4.82 1.09 1.53
CA GLN A 32 -4.96 2.32 0.75
C GLN A 32 -6.44 2.75 0.65
N ARG A 33 -6.90 3.05 -0.57
CA ARG A 33 -8.26 3.56 -0.81
C ARG A 33 -9.31 2.46 -0.71
N GLY A 34 -10.37 2.71 -0.01
CA GLY A 34 -11.48 1.79 0.11
C GLY A 34 -12.82 2.47 0.34
N ASN A 35 -13.84 1.67 0.54
CA ASN A 35 -15.19 2.09 0.90
C ASN A 35 -15.64 1.35 2.15
N GLY A 36 -16.76 1.79 2.74
CA GLY A 36 -17.36 1.13 3.90
C GLY A 36 -16.61 1.36 5.20
N PHE A 37 -15.88 2.47 5.31
CA PHE A 37 -15.15 2.84 6.51
C PHE A 37 -15.99 3.65 7.48
N ALA A 38 -15.89 3.31 8.76
CA ALA A 38 -16.22 4.16 9.90
C ALA A 38 -14.92 4.46 10.65
N THR A 39 -14.55 5.74 10.73
CA THR A 39 -13.26 6.17 11.28
C THR A 39 -13.44 7.21 12.35
N TYR A 40 -12.84 6.99 13.51
CA TYR A 40 -12.62 8.02 14.51
C TYR A 40 -11.16 8.47 14.44
N ARG A 41 -10.95 9.79 14.35
CA ARG A 41 -9.62 10.42 14.38
C ARG A 41 -9.55 11.43 15.49
N ASN A 42 -8.41 11.49 16.14
CA ASN A 42 -8.14 12.46 17.19
C ASN A 42 -6.75 13.06 16.95
N THR A 43 -6.69 14.37 16.98
CA THR A 43 -5.43 15.13 16.83
C THR A 43 -5.01 15.68 18.18
N ASP A 44 -3.71 15.82 18.36
CA ASP A 44 -3.06 16.37 19.54
C ASP A 44 -3.49 15.71 20.85
N PHE A 45 -3.86 14.42 20.76
CA PHE A 45 -4.31 13.60 21.88
C PHE A 45 -5.32 14.36 22.77
N PHE A 46 -6.48 14.69 22.20
CA PHE A 46 -7.52 15.52 22.83
C PHE A 46 -7.07 16.96 23.19
N GLY A 47 -6.04 17.47 22.50
CA GLY A 47 -5.43 18.77 22.79
C GLY A 47 -4.49 18.78 24.00
N LEU A 48 -4.07 17.61 24.47
CA LEU A 48 -3.16 17.46 25.61
C LEU A 48 -1.69 17.31 25.22
N VAL A 49 -1.42 16.76 24.01
CA VAL A 49 -0.08 16.51 23.51
C VAL A 49 0.00 16.93 22.05
N ASP A 50 0.57 18.08 21.77
CA ASP A 50 0.73 18.60 20.41
C ASP A 50 1.48 17.59 19.54
N GLY A 51 0.98 17.37 18.32
CA GLY A 51 1.57 16.49 17.34
C GLY A 51 1.30 14.99 17.54
N LEU A 52 0.68 14.57 18.67
CA LEU A 52 0.31 13.18 18.90
C LEU A 52 -1.10 12.91 18.36
N ASN A 53 -1.19 12.13 17.28
CA ASN A 53 -2.45 11.82 16.61
C ASN A 53 -2.71 10.31 16.65
N PHE A 54 -3.99 9.94 16.69
CA PHE A 54 -4.37 8.54 16.53
C PHE A 54 -5.69 8.38 15.77
N ALA A 55 -5.87 7.22 15.18
CA ALA A 55 -7.13 6.84 14.56
C ALA A 55 -7.50 5.40 14.89
N VAL A 56 -8.80 5.12 14.94
CA VAL A 56 -9.36 3.78 14.94
C VAL A 56 -10.40 3.68 13.83
N GLN A 57 -10.40 2.56 13.12
CA GLN A 57 -11.22 2.40 11.91
C GLN A 57 -11.83 1.00 11.85
N TYR A 58 -13.08 0.95 11.43
CA TYR A 58 -13.77 -0.26 11.00
C TYR A 58 -14.02 -0.19 9.51
N GLN A 59 -13.88 -1.33 8.81
CA GLN A 59 -14.28 -1.49 7.42
C GLN A 59 -15.32 -2.62 7.33
N GLY A 60 -16.47 -2.31 6.74
CA GLY A 60 -17.49 -3.32 6.47
C GLY A 60 -17.10 -4.22 5.29
N GLN A 61 -17.57 -5.45 5.34
CA GLN A 61 -17.39 -6.45 4.29
C GLN A 61 -17.91 -5.94 2.94
N ASN A 62 -17.16 -6.27 1.87
CA ASN A 62 -17.55 -5.99 0.48
C ASN A 62 -17.44 -7.22 -0.42
N GLY A 63 -17.38 -8.41 0.13
CA GLY A 63 -17.33 -9.67 -0.60
C GLY A 63 -18.58 -9.90 -1.44
N SER A 64 -18.47 -10.67 -2.53
CA SER A 64 -19.64 -11.26 -3.15
C SER A 64 -20.03 -12.47 -2.32
N VAL A 65 -21.30 -12.62 -2.12
CA VAL A 65 -21.87 -13.83 -1.53
C VAL A 65 -22.01 -14.82 -2.65
N SER A 66 -21.07 -15.74 -2.79
CA SER A 66 -20.91 -16.51 -4.02
C SER A 66 -21.34 -17.95 -3.94
N GLY A 67 -22.02 -18.38 -2.91
CA GLY A 67 -22.51 -19.75 -2.93
C GLY A 67 -23.04 -20.29 -1.61
N GLU A 68 -23.84 -21.33 -1.71
CA GLU A 68 -24.47 -22.03 -0.59
C GLU A 68 -23.46 -22.60 0.44
N ASN A 69 -22.20 -22.74 0.05
CA ASN A 69 -21.14 -23.29 0.90
C ASN A 69 -20.29 -22.21 1.58
N ASP A 70 -20.55 -20.93 1.33
CA ASP A 70 -19.92 -19.82 2.03
C ASP A 70 -20.57 -19.70 3.42
N PRO A 71 -19.82 -19.88 4.53
CA PRO A 71 -20.38 -19.74 5.87
C PRO A 71 -20.92 -18.34 6.16
N ASP A 72 -20.49 -17.33 5.40
CA ASP A 72 -21.01 -15.97 5.45
C ASP A 72 -22.18 -15.76 4.46
N PHE A 73 -22.64 -16.82 3.78
CA PHE A 73 -23.74 -16.77 2.83
C PHE A 73 -25.07 -16.52 3.54
N THR A 74 -25.63 -15.35 3.33
CA THR A 74 -26.94 -14.97 3.88
C THR A 74 -28.10 -15.36 2.98
N GLY A 75 -27.87 -16.15 1.95
CA GLY A 75 -28.90 -16.64 1.01
C GLY A 75 -29.38 -15.62 -0.02
N HIS A 76 -28.87 -14.41 -0.02
CA HIS A 76 -29.48 -13.34 -0.78
C HIS A 76 -28.48 -12.50 -1.58
N GLY A 77 -27.44 -13.15 -2.08
CA GLY A 77 -26.69 -12.63 -3.20
C GLY A 77 -26.62 -11.11 -3.30
N ILE A 78 -26.32 -10.44 -2.23
CA ILE A 78 -25.88 -9.06 -2.37
C ILE A 78 -24.47 -9.17 -2.88
N THR A 79 -24.45 -9.57 -4.09
CA THR A 79 -23.24 -9.51 -4.87
C THR A 79 -22.93 -8.04 -5.00
N ASN A 80 -21.76 -7.62 -4.60
CA ASN A 80 -21.21 -6.37 -5.06
C ASN A 80 -20.95 -6.47 -6.57
N ASN A 81 -22.01 -6.71 -7.35
CA ASN A 81 -22.02 -6.83 -8.81
C ASN A 81 -20.91 -7.78 -9.34
N GLY A 82 -20.73 -8.95 -8.72
CA GLY A 82 -19.68 -9.89 -9.14
C GLY A 82 -18.26 -9.39 -8.88
N ARG A 83 -18.02 -8.68 -7.78
CA ARG A 83 -16.69 -8.22 -7.41
C ARG A 83 -15.71 -9.40 -7.34
N LYS A 84 -14.64 -9.34 -8.13
CA LYS A 84 -13.63 -10.39 -8.18
C LYS A 84 -12.97 -10.55 -6.81
N ALA A 85 -12.63 -11.79 -6.42
CA ALA A 85 -11.96 -12.13 -5.15
C ALA A 85 -10.78 -11.21 -4.82
N LEU A 86 -9.98 -10.86 -5.82
CA LEU A 86 -8.84 -9.96 -5.67
C LEU A 86 -9.19 -8.52 -5.22
N ARG A 87 -10.47 -8.14 -5.22
CA ARG A 87 -10.96 -6.80 -4.83
C ARG A 87 -11.93 -6.84 -3.67
N GLN A 88 -12.13 -8.02 -3.08
CA GLN A 88 -12.99 -8.21 -1.93
C GLN A 88 -12.24 -7.94 -0.62
N ASN A 89 -12.98 -7.68 0.44
CA ASN A 89 -12.56 -7.73 1.83
C ASN A 89 -13.73 -8.20 2.70
N GLY A 90 -13.44 -8.92 3.75
CA GLY A 90 -14.38 -9.12 4.85
C GLY A 90 -14.31 -7.96 5.83
N ASP A 91 -15.02 -8.07 6.95
CA ASP A 91 -14.98 -7.08 8.03
C ASP A 91 -13.56 -6.91 8.58
N GLY A 92 -13.16 -5.66 8.75
CA GLY A 92 -11.84 -5.31 9.22
C GLY A 92 -11.84 -4.24 10.31
N VAL A 93 -10.82 -4.27 11.13
CA VAL A 93 -10.52 -3.25 12.15
C VAL A 93 -9.06 -2.85 12.04
N GLY A 94 -8.77 -1.61 12.36
CA GLY A 94 -7.39 -1.12 12.37
C GLY A 94 -7.24 0.15 13.18
N GLY A 95 -6.01 0.55 13.40
CA GLY A 95 -5.67 1.78 14.07
C GLY A 95 -4.29 2.28 13.69
N SER A 96 -4.08 3.57 13.87
CA SER A 96 -2.81 4.25 13.68
C SER A 96 -2.50 5.18 14.84
N ILE A 97 -1.23 5.43 15.06
CA ILE A 97 -0.70 6.45 15.94
C ILE A 97 0.49 7.12 15.26
N THR A 98 0.53 8.45 15.27
CA THR A 98 1.63 9.23 14.74
C THR A 98 2.01 10.34 15.70
N TYR A 99 3.28 10.67 15.76
CA TYR A 99 3.79 11.80 16.51
C TYR A 99 4.70 12.63 15.64
N ASP A 100 4.40 13.92 15.54
CA ASP A 100 5.15 14.89 14.76
C ASP A 100 5.72 15.98 15.69
N TYR A 101 7.03 16.22 15.60
CA TYR A 101 7.71 17.23 16.39
C TYR A 101 8.87 17.86 15.62
N GLU A 102 8.87 19.18 15.44
CA GLU A 102 9.94 19.97 14.79
C GLU A 102 10.41 19.38 13.44
N GLY A 103 9.49 18.92 12.62
CA GLY A 103 9.76 18.30 11.32
C GLY A 103 10.08 16.80 11.39
N PHE A 104 10.30 16.22 12.56
CA PHE A 104 10.43 14.77 12.71
C PHE A 104 9.06 14.14 12.94
N GLY A 105 8.82 13.02 12.30
CA GLY A 105 7.63 12.21 12.51
C GLY A 105 7.99 10.75 12.76
N VAL A 106 7.28 10.13 13.69
CA VAL A 106 7.28 8.68 13.92
C VAL A 106 5.86 8.16 13.92
N GLY A 107 5.62 7.01 13.30
CA GLY A 107 4.27 6.47 13.23
C GLY A 107 4.25 4.95 13.19
N ALA A 108 3.13 4.40 13.65
CA ALA A 108 2.83 2.99 13.52
C ALA A 108 1.34 2.82 13.21
N ALA A 109 1.02 1.78 12.42
CA ALA A 109 -0.36 1.42 12.15
C ALA A 109 -0.51 -0.10 12.01
N VAL A 110 -1.71 -0.57 12.32
CA VAL A 110 -2.07 -1.98 12.20
C VAL A 110 -3.46 -2.11 11.59
N SER A 111 -3.68 -3.17 10.81
CA SER A 111 -5.01 -3.56 10.37
C SER A 111 -5.16 -5.07 10.35
N SER A 112 -6.39 -5.55 10.54
CA SER A 112 -6.73 -6.96 10.45
C SER A 112 -8.13 -7.09 9.88
N SER A 113 -8.25 -7.69 8.70
CA SER A 113 -9.51 -7.88 7.97
C SER A 113 -9.77 -9.36 7.76
N LYS A 114 -11.01 -9.82 7.89
CA LYS A 114 -11.40 -11.15 7.46
C LYS A 114 -11.20 -11.27 5.95
N ARG A 115 -10.81 -12.45 5.52
CA ARG A 115 -10.80 -12.81 4.11
C ARG A 115 -12.13 -13.46 3.73
N THR A 116 -12.55 -13.23 2.50
CA THR A 116 -13.79 -13.81 2.01
C THR A 116 -13.60 -15.28 1.60
N TRP A 117 -14.69 -16.01 1.50
CA TRP A 117 -14.67 -17.37 1.01
C TRP A 117 -14.02 -17.47 -0.38
N ASP A 118 -14.36 -16.57 -1.29
CA ASP A 118 -13.78 -16.52 -2.64
C ASP A 118 -12.26 -16.38 -2.63
N GLN A 119 -11.72 -15.59 -1.70
CA GLN A 119 -10.27 -15.37 -1.59
C GLN A 119 -9.51 -16.63 -1.18
N ASN A 120 -10.18 -17.56 -0.50
CA ASN A 120 -9.58 -18.81 -0.06
C ASN A 120 -9.92 -20.01 -0.96
N ASN A 121 -10.92 -19.90 -1.83
CA ASN A 121 -11.46 -21.06 -2.57
C ASN A 121 -11.44 -20.92 -4.10
N THR A 122 -10.88 -19.83 -4.66
CA THR A 122 -10.83 -19.63 -6.12
C THR A 122 -9.47 -19.94 -6.75
N GLY A 123 -8.62 -20.72 -6.07
CA GLY A 123 -7.30 -21.13 -6.58
C GLY A 123 -6.22 -20.04 -6.53
N LEU A 124 -6.48 -18.95 -5.81
CA LEU A 124 -5.46 -17.93 -5.54
C LEU A 124 -4.46 -18.41 -4.50
N ILE A 125 -3.20 -17.97 -4.63
CA ILE A 125 -2.19 -18.19 -3.58
C ILE A 125 -2.48 -17.31 -2.36
N GLY A 126 -1.91 -17.68 -1.21
CA GLY A 126 -2.13 -16.98 0.06
C GLY A 126 -3.50 -17.34 0.64
N THR A 127 -3.51 -18.31 1.54
CA THR A 127 -4.72 -18.81 2.22
C THR A 127 -4.65 -18.48 3.70
N GLY A 128 -5.79 -18.21 4.30
CA GLY A 128 -5.91 -17.90 5.72
C GLY A 128 -7.17 -17.08 6.01
N ASP A 129 -7.59 -17.08 7.27
CA ASP A 129 -8.84 -16.43 7.68
C ASP A 129 -8.75 -14.91 7.70
N ARG A 130 -7.54 -14.37 7.83
CA ARG A 130 -7.32 -12.94 7.97
C ARG A 130 -6.19 -12.44 7.06
N ALA A 131 -6.37 -11.19 6.62
CA ALA A 131 -5.33 -10.36 6.04
C ALA A 131 -4.91 -9.33 7.08
N GLU A 132 -3.61 -9.29 7.40
CA GLU A 132 -3.09 -8.45 8.47
C GLU A 132 -1.93 -7.59 7.98
N THR A 133 -1.84 -6.39 8.51
CA THR A 133 -0.79 -5.41 8.19
C THR A 133 -0.26 -4.77 9.47
N TYR A 134 1.05 -4.69 9.58
CA TYR A 134 1.78 -4.05 10.65
C TYR A 134 2.82 -3.13 10.01
N THR A 135 2.73 -1.84 10.25
CA THR A 135 3.66 -0.86 9.66
C THR A 135 4.24 0.08 10.71
N GLY A 136 5.47 0.50 10.47
CA GLY A 136 6.13 1.56 11.19
C GLY A 136 6.92 2.44 10.23
N GLY A 137 6.95 3.74 10.50
CA GLY A 137 7.60 4.72 9.64
C GLY A 137 8.25 5.85 10.43
N LEU A 138 9.23 6.46 9.78
CA LEU A 138 9.92 7.66 10.22
C LEU A 138 9.92 8.66 9.08
N LYS A 139 9.79 9.95 9.39
CA LYS A 139 9.95 11.03 8.40
C LYS A 139 10.70 12.21 9.00
N TYR A 140 11.31 12.99 8.13
CA TYR A 140 11.81 14.33 8.41
C TYR A 140 11.36 15.27 7.29
N ASP A 141 10.66 16.34 7.65
CA ASP A 141 10.12 17.34 6.73
C ASP A 141 10.39 18.74 7.27
N ALA A 142 11.58 19.24 7.02
CA ALA A 142 11.99 20.60 7.37
C ALA A 142 13.21 21.03 6.52
N ASN A 143 13.50 22.34 6.51
CA ASN A 143 14.67 22.92 5.85
C ASN A 143 14.78 22.56 4.36
N ASN A 144 13.63 22.50 3.64
CA ASN A 144 13.54 22.08 2.24
C ASN A 144 13.96 20.62 1.98
N ILE A 145 14.17 19.83 3.01
CA ILE A 145 14.53 18.42 2.93
C ILE A 145 13.30 17.60 3.36
N TYR A 146 12.95 16.60 2.55
CA TYR A 146 12.01 15.57 2.92
C TYR A 146 12.69 14.20 2.87
N LEU A 147 12.67 13.50 3.98
CA LEU A 147 13.15 12.12 4.09
C LEU A 147 12.06 11.29 4.74
N ALA A 148 11.77 10.12 4.19
CA ALA A 148 10.89 9.18 4.87
C ALA A 148 11.35 7.75 4.62
N ALA A 149 11.08 6.88 5.58
CA ALA A 149 11.27 5.44 5.44
C ALA A 149 10.18 4.71 6.21
N GLN A 150 9.74 3.58 5.64
CA GLN A 150 8.78 2.69 6.29
C GLN A 150 9.18 1.23 6.14
N TYR A 151 8.75 0.44 7.11
CA TYR A 151 8.75 -1.02 7.03
C TYR A 151 7.34 -1.53 7.34
N THR A 152 6.83 -2.36 6.43
CA THR A 152 5.50 -2.94 6.56
C THR A 152 5.58 -4.47 6.42
N GLN A 153 5.18 -5.19 7.44
CA GLN A 153 5.00 -6.64 7.37
C GLN A 153 3.52 -6.96 7.20
N THR A 154 3.23 -7.84 6.23
CA THR A 154 1.85 -8.26 5.96
C THR A 154 1.72 -9.77 6.01
N TYR A 155 0.51 -10.23 6.33
CA TYR A 155 0.09 -11.62 6.21
C TYR A 155 -1.16 -11.66 5.35
N ASN A 156 -1.12 -12.41 4.24
CA ASN A 156 -2.23 -12.55 3.28
C ASN A 156 -2.80 -11.22 2.73
N ALA A 157 -1.99 -10.17 2.71
CA ALA A 157 -2.44 -8.82 2.36
C ALA A 157 -1.65 -8.17 1.21
N THR A 158 -0.36 -8.50 1.00
CA THR A 158 0.42 -7.99 -0.13
C THR A 158 0.18 -8.83 -1.37
N ARG A 159 -0.12 -8.16 -2.47
CA ARG A 159 -0.43 -8.80 -3.76
C ARG A 159 0.80 -9.38 -4.43
N VAL A 160 0.61 -10.54 -5.05
CA VAL A 160 1.59 -11.19 -5.93
C VAL A 160 1.02 -11.19 -7.35
N GLY A 161 1.13 -10.04 -8.00
CA GLY A 161 0.55 -9.84 -9.33
C GLY A 161 -0.91 -10.31 -9.43
N SER A 162 -1.18 -11.20 -10.38
CA SER A 162 -2.50 -11.79 -10.59
C SER A 162 -2.76 -13.07 -9.80
N LEU A 163 -1.76 -13.62 -9.09
CA LEU A 163 -1.84 -14.93 -8.45
C LEU A 163 -2.60 -14.91 -7.12
N GLY A 164 -2.69 -13.78 -6.43
CA GLY A 164 -3.30 -13.68 -5.10
C GLY A 164 -2.45 -12.85 -4.14
N TRP A 165 -2.20 -13.39 -2.96
CA TRP A 165 -1.44 -12.70 -1.90
C TRP A 165 -0.32 -13.57 -1.36
N ALA A 166 0.81 -12.97 -1.01
CA ALA A 166 1.85 -13.66 -0.27
C ALA A 166 1.31 -14.04 1.13
N ASN A 167 1.58 -15.26 1.58
CA ASN A 167 1.24 -15.66 2.94
C ASN A 167 1.90 -14.74 3.97
N LYS A 168 3.11 -14.31 3.70
CA LYS A 168 3.81 -13.25 4.41
C LYS A 168 4.55 -12.38 3.41
N ALA A 169 4.58 -11.06 3.61
CA ALA A 169 5.45 -10.16 2.87
C ALA A 169 6.17 -9.18 3.79
N GLN A 170 7.36 -8.81 3.38
CA GLN A 170 8.19 -7.78 3.99
C GLN A 170 8.37 -6.67 2.96
N ASN A 171 7.88 -5.49 3.29
CA ASN A 171 7.85 -4.32 2.42
C ASN A 171 8.71 -3.24 3.05
N PHE A 172 9.58 -2.66 2.26
CA PHE A 172 10.43 -1.55 2.66
C PHE A 172 10.38 -0.45 1.61
N GLU A 173 10.22 0.76 2.06
CA GLU A 173 10.30 1.97 1.22
C GLU A 173 11.13 3.04 1.92
N ALA A 174 11.94 3.75 1.15
CA ALA A 174 12.66 4.92 1.60
C ALA A 174 12.69 5.96 0.48
N VAL A 175 12.48 7.23 0.83
CA VAL A 175 12.45 8.35 -0.12
C VAL A 175 13.24 9.53 0.43
N ALA A 176 13.89 10.25 -0.46
CA ALA A 176 14.53 11.53 -0.19
C ALA A 176 14.17 12.54 -1.28
N GLN A 177 13.82 13.76 -0.87
CA GLN A 177 13.55 14.89 -1.77
C GLN A 177 14.21 16.15 -1.23
N TYR A 178 14.54 17.07 -2.13
CA TYR A 178 15.00 18.40 -1.79
C TYR A 178 14.26 19.46 -2.61
N GLN A 179 13.73 20.48 -1.97
CA GLN A 179 13.05 21.60 -2.62
C GLN A 179 13.98 22.77 -2.82
N PHE A 180 14.35 23.05 -4.07
CA PHE A 180 15.11 24.27 -4.40
C PHE A 180 14.19 25.49 -4.47
N ASP A 181 14.72 26.66 -4.09
CA ASP A 181 13.97 27.93 -4.08
C ASP A 181 13.47 28.34 -5.47
N PHE A 182 14.15 27.92 -6.53
CA PHE A 182 13.74 28.17 -7.91
C PHE A 182 12.66 27.24 -8.46
N GLY A 183 12.09 26.40 -7.61
CA GLY A 183 10.93 25.54 -7.95
C GLY A 183 11.25 24.12 -8.37
N LEU A 184 12.52 23.68 -8.41
CA LEU A 184 12.88 22.28 -8.71
C LEU A 184 12.84 21.43 -7.43
N ARG A 185 12.23 20.24 -7.53
CA ARG A 185 12.24 19.21 -6.47
C ARG A 185 12.69 17.87 -7.05
N PRO A 186 13.98 17.55 -7.02
CA PRO A 186 14.45 16.19 -7.28
C PRO A 186 14.02 15.23 -6.18
N SER A 187 13.84 13.97 -6.55
CA SER A 187 13.49 12.86 -5.68
C SER A 187 14.30 11.61 -6.02
N VAL A 188 14.58 10.80 -5.02
CA VAL A 188 15.12 9.47 -5.16
C VAL A 188 14.44 8.55 -4.15
N ALA A 189 14.12 7.33 -4.56
CA ALA A 189 13.53 6.35 -3.66
C ALA A 189 14.04 4.94 -3.96
N TYR A 190 13.94 4.08 -2.95
CA TYR A 190 14.10 2.64 -3.06
C TYR A 190 12.90 1.94 -2.47
N LEU A 191 12.32 1.02 -3.24
CA LEU A 191 11.16 0.26 -2.84
C LEU A 191 11.42 -1.23 -3.06
N GLN A 192 11.08 -2.05 -2.05
CA GLN A 192 11.17 -3.49 -2.12
C GLN A 192 10.00 -4.16 -1.41
N SER A 193 9.37 -5.12 -2.08
CA SER A 193 8.42 -6.05 -1.50
C SER A 193 8.90 -7.48 -1.73
N LYS A 194 9.14 -8.21 -0.64
CA LYS A 194 9.56 -9.62 -0.66
C LYS A 194 8.46 -10.50 -0.12
N GLY A 195 7.92 -11.36 -1.00
CA GLY A 195 6.97 -12.39 -0.62
C GLY A 195 7.65 -13.60 -0.03
N LYS A 196 7.04 -14.20 0.97
CA LYS A 196 7.52 -15.41 1.66
C LYS A 196 6.43 -16.45 1.74
N ASN A 197 6.83 -17.72 1.72
CA ASN A 197 5.93 -18.88 1.76
C ASN A 197 4.89 -18.82 0.65
N LEU A 198 5.33 -18.57 -0.59
CA LEU A 198 4.45 -18.34 -1.74
C LEU A 198 3.76 -19.62 -2.23
N GLY A 199 4.31 -20.81 -1.88
CA GLY A 199 3.77 -22.09 -2.30
C GLY A 199 4.02 -22.41 -3.76
N VAL A 200 3.13 -23.18 -4.37
CA VAL A 200 3.31 -23.67 -5.74
C VAL A 200 2.77 -22.66 -6.74
N VAL A 201 3.67 -22.17 -7.60
CA VAL A 201 3.34 -21.28 -8.72
C VAL A 201 3.85 -21.93 -10.01
N ALA A 202 3.01 -22.09 -11.03
CA ALA A 202 3.34 -22.71 -12.31
C ALA A 202 4.05 -24.08 -12.17
N GLY A 203 3.62 -24.89 -11.19
CA GLY A 203 4.13 -26.24 -10.93
C GLY A 203 5.46 -26.29 -10.17
N ARG A 204 6.01 -25.17 -9.73
CA ARG A 204 7.22 -25.07 -8.93
C ARG A 204 6.93 -24.44 -7.56
N ASN A 205 7.55 -24.99 -6.51
CA ASN A 205 7.45 -24.41 -5.17
C ASN A 205 8.41 -23.24 -5.02
N TYR A 206 7.87 -22.08 -4.56
CA TYR A 206 8.60 -20.87 -4.25
C TYR A 206 8.46 -20.53 -2.78
N ASP A 207 9.57 -20.28 -2.12
CA ASP A 207 9.61 -19.90 -0.73
C ASP A 207 9.68 -18.36 -0.60
N ASP A 208 10.76 -17.77 -1.09
CA ASP A 208 11.03 -16.34 -1.02
C ASP A 208 11.28 -15.77 -2.43
N GLU A 209 10.49 -14.75 -2.83
CA GLU A 209 10.69 -14.04 -4.10
C GLU A 209 10.47 -12.54 -3.93
N ASP A 210 11.27 -11.74 -4.63
CA ASP A 210 10.99 -10.31 -4.76
C ASP A 210 9.76 -10.12 -5.67
N ILE A 211 8.72 -9.47 -5.14
CA ILE A 211 7.47 -9.20 -5.84
C ILE A 211 7.52 -7.84 -6.53
N LEU A 212 8.25 -6.92 -5.91
CA LEU A 212 8.49 -5.57 -6.39
C LEU A 212 9.84 -5.13 -5.86
N LYS A 213 10.65 -4.54 -6.74
CA LYS A 213 11.96 -4.00 -6.35
C LYS A 213 12.44 -3.01 -7.38
N TYR A 214 12.61 -1.77 -7.00
CA TYR A 214 13.11 -0.75 -7.90
C TYR A 214 13.76 0.42 -7.17
N VAL A 215 14.57 1.17 -7.92
CA VAL A 215 15.00 2.52 -7.59
C VAL A 215 14.18 3.48 -8.45
N ASP A 216 13.74 4.55 -7.85
CA ASP A 216 13.06 5.63 -8.53
C ASP A 216 13.89 6.91 -8.47
N VAL A 217 13.99 7.61 -9.60
CA VAL A 217 14.68 8.89 -9.72
C VAL A 217 13.79 9.85 -10.49
N GLY A 218 13.30 10.85 -9.80
CA GLY A 218 12.37 11.81 -10.36
C GLY A 218 12.74 13.26 -10.10
N ALA A 219 12.04 14.15 -10.77
CA ALA A 219 12.09 15.57 -10.50
C ALA A 219 10.77 16.23 -10.87
N THR A 220 10.27 17.09 -9.98
CA THR A 220 9.14 17.97 -10.25
C THR A 220 9.63 19.40 -10.36
N TYR A 221 9.15 20.15 -11.37
CA TYR A 221 9.38 21.57 -11.49
C TYR A 221 8.08 22.34 -11.36
N TYR A 222 8.02 23.20 -10.36
CA TYR A 222 6.87 24.06 -10.08
C TYR A 222 7.04 25.41 -10.79
N PHE A 223 6.28 25.67 -11.85
CA PHE A 223 6.24 26.97 -12.52
C PHE A 223 5.61 28.05 -11.63
N ASN A 224 4.61 27.65 -10.87
CA ASN A 224 3.90 28.44 -9.87
C ASN A 224 3.06 27.50 -8.97
N LYS A 225 2.27 28.06 -8.05
CA LYS A 225 1.43 27.30 -7.12
C LYS A 225 0.34 26.44 -7.79
N ASN A 226 0.03 26.69 -9.05
CA ASN A 226 -1.06 26.02 -9.77
C ASN A 226 -0.55 25.08 -10.88
N MET A 227 0.71 25.21 -11.30
CA MET A 227 1.23 24.48 -12.45
C MET A 227 2.60 23.86 -12.17
N SER A 228 2.73 22.58 -12.44
CA SER A 228 3.99 21.85 -12.35
C SER A 228 4.13 20.84 -13.49
N THR A 229 5.34 20.43 -13.76
CA THR A 229 5.68 19.31 -14.64
C THR A 229 6.63 18.39 -13.93
N TYR A 230 6.63 17.13 -14.32
CA TYR A 230 7.55 16.15 -13.74
C TYR A 230 8.09 15.17 -14.78
N VAL A 231 9.23 14.62 -14.47
CA VAL A 231 9.78 13.39 -15.05
C VAL A 231 10.04 12.42 -13.90
N ASP A 232 9.73 11.16 -14.12
CA ASP A 232 9.93 10.10 -13.16
C ASP A 232 10.44 8.85 -13.84
N TYR A 233 11.51 8.24 -13.34
CA TYR A 233 12.16 7.09 -13.95
C TYR A 233 12.27 5.96 -12.93
N LYS A 234 11.47 4.94 -13.14
CA LYS A 234 11.47 3.69 -12.38
C LYS A 234 12.49 2.73 -13.01
N ILE A 235 13.59 2.51 -12.31
CA ILE A 235 14.63 1.55 -12.65
C ILE A 235 14.26 0.22 -11.99
N ASN A 236 13.76 -0.73 -12.76
CA ASN A 236 13.31 -2.01 -12.23
C ASN A 236 14.52 -2.90 -11.90
N LEU A 237 14.52 -3.50 -10.73
CA LEU A 237 15.59 -4.38 -10.24
C LEU A 237 15.13 -5.85 -10.13
N LEU A 238 13.95 -6.17 -10.69
CA LEU A 238 13.46 -7.55 -10.76
C LEU A 238 14.01 -8.25 -12.01
N ASP A 239 14.37 -9.51 -11.85
CA ASP A 239 14.73 -10.37 -12.97
C ASP A 239 13.49 -10.86 -13.71
N ASP A 240 13.55 -10.88 -15.06
CA ASP A 240 12.56 -11.58 -15.89
C ASP A 240 12.80 -13.10 -15.79
N ASN A 241 12.04 -13.76 -14.92
CA ASN A 241 12.15 -15.18 -14.66
C ASN A 241 10.79 -15.89 -14.74
N GLN A 242 10.76 -17.19 -14.47
CA GLN A 242 9.53 -17.98 -14.54
C GLN A 242 8.48 -17.48 -13.50
N PHE A 243 8.90 -17.04 -12.34
CA PHE A 243 8.00 -16.55 -11.30
C PHE A 243 7.34 -15.22 -11.72
N THR A 244 8.15 -14.23 -12.13
CA THR A 244 7.65 -12.91 -12.53
C THR A 244 6.70 -13.00 -13.72
N ARG A 245 7.02 -13.85 -14.72
CA ARG A 245 6.12 -14.12 -15.85
C ARG A 245 4.83 -14.80 -15.44
N ALA A 246 4.88 -15.81 -14.56
CA ALA A 246 3.69 -16.50 -14.08
C ALA A 246 2.79 -15.60 -13.24
N ALA A 247 3.38 -14.70 -12.45
CA ALA A 247 2.66 -13.73 -11.63
C ALA A 247 2.12 -12.53 -12.43
N GLY A 248 2.57 -12.34 -13.68
CA GLY A 248 2.25 -11.16 -14.48
C GLY A 248 2.86 -9.88 -13.89
N ILE A 249 4.06 -10.00 -13.32
CA ILE A 249 4.81 -8.89 -12.75
C ILE A 249 5.69 -8.29 -13.86
N ASN A 250 5.59 -6.97 -14.05
CA ASN A 250 6.43 -6.25 -14.99
C ASN A 250 7.84 -6.09 -14.44
N THR A 251 8.84 -6.35 -15.29
CA THR A 251 10.27 -6.23 -14.99
C THR A 251 10.98 -5.15 -15.81
N ASP A 252 10.25 -4.43 -16.67
CA ASP A 252 10.81 -3.37 -17.49
C ASP A 252 10.96 -2.07 -16.68
N ASP A 253 11.92 -1.25 -17.09
CA ASP A 253 12.04 0.13 -16.68
C ASP A 253 10.89 0.96 -17.25
N ILE A 254 10.46 2.00 -16.51
CA ILE A 254 9.37 2.87 -16.94
C ILE A 254 9.78 4.32 -16.77
N VAL A 255 9.54 5.13 -17.80
CA VAL A 255 9.66 6.59 -17.74
C VAL A 255 8.28 7.21 -17.80
N ALA A 256 7.99 8.10 -16.87
CA ALA A 256 6.77 8.91 -16.86
C ALA A 256 7.09 10.40 -17.03
N LEU A 257 6.25 11.08 -17.78
CA LEU A 257 6.26 12.53 -17.94
C LEU A 257 4.85 13.05 -17.68
N GLY A 258 4.73 14.09 -16.91
CA GLY A 258 3.42 14.66 -16.61
C GLY A 258 3.41 16.16 -16.48
N LEU A 259 2.23 16.72 -16.72
CA LEU A 259 1.89 18.13 -16.49
C LEU A 259 0.69 18.18 -15.56
N VAL A 260 0.81 18.93 -14.48
CA VAL A 260 -0.25 19.10 -13.48
C VAL A 260 -0.69 20.54 -13.47
N TYR A 261 -1.99 20.77 -13.57
CA TYR A 261 -2.62 22.06 -13.37
C TYR A 261 -3.74 21.95 -12.34
N GLN A 262 -3.65 22.76 -11.29
CA GLN A 262 -4.65 22.83 -10.20
C GLN A 262 -5.32 24.20 -10.22
N PHE A 263 -6.64 24.22 -10.25
CA PHE A 263 -7.48 25.41 -10.28
C PHE A 263 -8.37 25.53 -9.05
#